data_088dfcc181391bb9968938ffc65e83e7
#
_entry.id   088dfcc181391bb9968938ffc65e83e7
#
_cell.length_a   1.000
_cell.length_b   1.000
_cell.length_c   1.000
_cell.angle_alpha   90.00
_cell.angle_beta   90.00
_cell.angle_gamma   90.00
#
_symmetry.space_group_name_H-M   'P 1'
#
loop_
_entity.id
_entity.type
_entity.pdbx_description
1 polymer ?
#
loop_
_entity_poly.entity_id
_entity_poly.type
_entity_poly.pdbx_seq_one_letter_code
_entity_poly.pdbx_strand_id
1 'polypeptide(L)'
;PNLGNGNGFKLGGAKTAHDVLIHHCLAVGNTVKGFDQNSDGGIMKVYNNTALLNGQNYGFYNTECGTLYIRNCVSLNSLSGNQLTVKTVSANDHNSWSNGFSCTAADFQSVDSTLALSPRQSNGELAITSLMRLQDNSALIDAGVNVNLPYCDAAPDLGCYEKEGVWVIPDPEQPD
;
A
#
# COMPACT_ATOMS: atom_id res chain seq x y z
N PRO A 1 -20.20 18.59 -12.20
CA PRO A 1 -20.32 17.31 -11.50
C PRO A 1 -19.46 17.33 -10.24
N ASN A 2 -19.98 16.78 -9.13
CA ASN A 2 -19.19 16.62 -7.92
C ASN A 2 -18.19 15.47 -8.16
N LEU A 3 -16.90 15.80 -8.29
CA LEU A 3 -15.85 14.85 -8.62
C LEU A 3 -15.33 14.08 -7.37
N GLY A 4 -16.07 14.13 -6.27
CA GLY A 4 -15.61 13.57 -4.99
C GLY A 4 -14.52 14.45 -4.35
N ASN A 5 -13.79 13.90 -3.35
CA ASN A 5 -12.75 14.64 -2.65
C ASN A 5 -11.32 14.27 -3.07
N GLY A 6 -11.17 13.48 -4.14
CA GLY A 6 -9.89 13.14 -4.75
C GLY A 6 -9.03 12.14 -3.97
N ASN A 7 -9.55 11.49 -2.93
CA ASN A 7 -8.85 10.44 -2.21
C ASN A 7 -9.20 9.05 -2.75
N GLY A 8 -8.24 8.13 -2.78
CA GLY A 8 -8.44 6.72 -3.13
C GLY A 8 -9.12 5.95 -2.00
N PHE A 9 -8.37 5.65 -0.95
CA PHE A 9 -8.86 4.94 0.23
C PHE A 9 -8.94 5.87 1.43
N LYS A 10 -10.10 5.92 2.09
CA LYS A 10 -10.32 6.67 3.34
C LYS A 10 -10.61 5.69 4.46
N LEU A 11 -9.75 5.64 5.48
CA LEU A 11 -9.78 4.57 6.49
C LEU A 11 -10.73 4.85 7.66
N GLY A 12 -11.19 6.10 7.85
CA GLY A 12 -12.06 6.42 8.96
C GLY A 12 -12.76 7.76 8.83
N GLY A 13 -13.04 8.41 9.94
CA GLY A 13 -13.63 9.75 9.98
C GLY A 13 -13.98 10.22 11.38
N ALA A 14 -14.14 11.53 11.54
CA ALA A 14 -14.64 12.21 12.76
C ALA A 14 -13.90 11.87 14.07
N LYS A 15 -12.66 11.42 14.01
CA LYS A 15 -11.86 10.92 15.15
C LYS A 15 -12.48 9.72 15.87
N THR A 16 -13.47 9.07 15.25
CA THR A 16 -14.04 7.83 15.77
C THR A 16 -13.03 6.70 15.58
N ALA A 17 -12.89 5.84 16.59
CA ALA A 17 -11.99 4.71 16.53
C ALA A 17 -12.61 3.58 15.69
N HIS A 18 -11.91 3.21 14.62
CA HIS A 18 -12.19 2.04 13.80
C HIS A 18 -10.89 1.24 13.65
N ASP A 19 -10.89 -0.03 14.03
CA ASP A 19 -9.75 -0.89 13.77
C ASP A 19 -9.84 -1.39 12.33
N VAL A 20 -8.85 -1.00 11.53
CA VAL A 20 -8.84 -1.21 10.07
C VAL A 20 -7.59 -1.98 9.67
N LEU A 21 -7.78 -3.02 8.88
CA LEU A 21 -6.73 -3.67 8.11
C LEU A 21 -6.97 -3.40 6.63
N ILE A 22 -6.01 -2.78 5.95
CA ILE A 22 -5.99 -2.60 4.50
C ILE A 22 -4.72 -3.21 3.93
N HIS A 23 -4.87 -4.13 2.98
CA HIS A 23 -3.73 -4.84 2.40
C HIS A 23 -3.95 -5.17 0.92
N HIS A 24 -2.84 -5.38 0.20
CA HIS A 24 -2.80 -5.75 -1.21
C HIS A 24 -3.66 -4.83 -2.11
N CYS A 25 -3.69 -3.55 -1.77
CA CYS A 25 -4.42 -2.54 -2.53
C CYS A 25 -3.48 -1.66 -3.34
N LEU A 26 -3.95 -1.24 -4.52
CA LEU A 26 -3.27 -0.32 -5.42
C LEU A 26 -4.04 0.99 -5.52
N ALA A 27 -3.41 2.11 -5.10
CA ALA A 27 -3.93 3.47 -5.26
C ALA A 27 -3.14 4.21 -6.33
N VAL A 28 -3.79 4.61 -7.43
CA VAL A 28 -3.13 5.22 -8.59
C VAL A 28 -3.82 6.52 -9.00
N GLY A 29 -3.04 7.59 -9.18
CA GLY A 29 -3.48 8.82 -9.84
C GLY A 29 -4.55 9.61 -9.10
N ASN A 30 -4.72 9.42 -7.80
CA ASN A 30 -5.69 10.19 -7.01
C ASN A 30 -5.18 11.63 -6.81
N THR A 31 -6.05 12.62 -7.05
CA THR A 31 -5.63 14.03 -7.04
C THR A 31 -5.22 14.55 -5.67
N VAL A 32 -5.67 13.90 -4.57
CA VAL A 32 -5.33 14.29 -3.20
C VAL A 32 -4.48 13.19 -2.56
N LYS A 33 -5.06 12.09 -2.10
CA LYS A 33 -4.29 11.04 -1.43
C LYS A 33 -4.60 9.66 -1.99
N GLY A 34 -3.59 8.79 -2.02
CA GLY A 34 -3.77 7.37 -2.29
C GLY A 34 -4.46 6.69 -1.10
N PHE A 35 -3.80 6.73 0.05
CA PHE A 35 -4.31 6.22 1.32
C PHE A 35 -4.40 7.36 2.33
N ASP A 36 -5.60 7.56 2.90
CA ASP A 36 -5.92 8.67 3.79
C ASP A 36 -6.39 8.15 5.16
N GLN A 37 -5.70 8.53 6.24
CA GLN A 37 -6.18 8.30 7.61
C GLN A 37 -7.62 8.78 7.79
N ASN A 38 -7.97 9.91 7.19
CA ASN A 38 -9.27 10.56 7.30
C ASN A 38 -9.73 10.71 8.76
N SER A 39 -8.81 11.07 9.66
CA SER A 39 -9.03 11.24 11.10
C SER A 39 -9.59 9.98 11.78
N ASP A 40 -9.16 8.79 11.37
CA ASP A 40 -9.43 7.57 12.12
C ASP A 40 -8.71 7.62 13.48
N GLY A 41 -9.45 7.27 14.55
CA GLY A 41 -8.95 7.25 15.93
C GLY A 41 -8.49 5.89 16.41
N GLY A 42 -8.70 4.82 15.64
CA GLY A 42 -8.40 3.43 16.00
C GLY A 42 -7.02 2.96 15.53
N ILE A 43 -6.88 1.64 15.43
CA ILE A 43 -5.68 0.96 14.94
C ILE A 43 -5.79 0.79 13.42
N MET A 44 -4.83 1.34 12.69
CA MET A 44 -4.72 1.20 11.24
C MET A 44 -3.52 0.30 10.92
N LYS A 45 -3.79 -0.91 10.44
CA LYS A 45 -2.81 -1.83 9.87
C LYS A 45 -2.81 -1.67 8.36
N VAL A 46 -1.70 -1.20 7.78
CA VAL A 46 -1.54 -0.85 6.36
C VAL A 46 -0.39 -1.67 5.80
N TYR A 47 -0.70 -2.83 5.21
CA TYR A 47 0.29 -3.82 4.85
C TYR A 47 0.25 -4.15 3.36
N ASN A 48 1.42 -4.36 2.75
CA ASN A 48 1.53 -4.81 1.36
C ASN A 48 0.66 -3.97 0.39
N ASN A 49 0.70 -2.64 0.50
CA ASN A 49 -0.03 -1.75 -0.40
C ASN A 49 0.92 -1.01 -1.33
N THR A 50 0.42 -0.64 -2.51
CA THR A 50 1.15 0.17 -3.48
C THR A 50 0.41 1.48 -3.76
N ALA A 51 1.14 2.59 -3.73
CA ALA A 51 0.64 3.91 -4.11
C ALA A 51 1.53 4.53 -5.19
N LEU A 52 0.91 4.90 -6.31
CA LEU A 52 1.58 5.44 -7.51
C LEU A 52 0.92 6.74 -7.96
N LEU A 53 1.72 7.81 -8.18
CA LEU A 53 1.30 9.05 -8.83
C LEU A 53 0.10 9.73 -8.14
N ASN A 54 -0.07 9.60 -6.82
CA ASN A 54 -1.09 10.36 -6.12
C ASN A 54 -0.58 11.75 -5.70
N GLY A 55 -1.47 12.67 -5.39
CA GLY A 55 -1.09 13.96 -4.79
C GLY A 55 -0.22 13.74 -3.55
N GLN A 56 -0.66 12.85 -2.67
CA GLN A 56 0.13 12.27 -1.57
C GLN A 56 -0.13 10.76 -1.54
N ASN A 57 0.92 9.93 -1.55
CA ASN A 57 0.71 8.48 -1.60
C ASN A 57 0.12 7.96 -0.29
N TYR A 58 0.70 8.30 0.85
CA TYR A 58 0.21 7.92 2.18
C TYR A 58 0.06 9.17 3.04
N GLY A 59 -1.18 9.48 3.46
CA GLY A 59 -1.53 10.67 4.23
C GLY A 59 -2.09 10.33 5.61
N PHE A 60 -1.22 10.02 6.56
CA PHE A 60 -1.54 9.71 7.96
C PHE A 60 -1.06 10.89 8.82
N TYR A 61 -1.88 11.93 8.94
CA TYR A 61 -1.45 13.27 9.35
C TYR A 61 -2.09 13.80 10.64
N ASN A 62 -3.14 13.16 11.17
CA ASN A 62 -3.81 13.65 12.36
C ASN A 62 -3.04 13.23 13.62
N THR A 63 -2.32 14.18 14.20
CA THR A 63 -1.47 13.97 15.39
C THR A 63 -2.25 13.78 16.70
N GLU A 64 -3.57 13.97 16.68
CA GLU A 64 -4.41 13.87 17.88
C GLU A 64 -5.01 12.47 18.07
N CYS A 65 -5.04 11.64 17.04
CA CYS A 65 -5.70 10.35 17.10
C CYS A 65 -5.04 9.28 16.19
N GLY A 66 -5.37 8.03 16.49
CA GLY A 66 -5.00 6.84 15.72
C GLY A 66 -3.63 6.26 16.04
N THR A 67 -3.51 4.97 15.77
CA THR A 67 -2.27 4.19 15.85
C THR A 67 -2.00 3.54 14.50
N LEU A 68 -0.80 3.74 13.95
CA LEU A 68 -0.41 3.26 12.62
C LEU A 68 0.63 2.14 12.72
N TYR A 69 0.36 1.05 12.03
CA TYR A 69 1.31 0.04 11.62
C TYR A 69 1.36 0.04 10.09
N ILE A 70 2.50 0.40 9.49
CA ILE A 70 2.67 0.44 8.04
C ILE A 70 3.92 -0.33 7.64
N ARG A 71 3.75 -1.42 6.91
CA ARG A 71 4.80 -2.36 6.51
C ARG A 71 4.61 -2.87 5.09
N ASN A 72 5.71 -3.24 4.46
CA ASN A 72 5.75 -3.85 3.12
C ASN A 72 5.09 -2.99 2.04
N CYS A 73 5.04 -1.68 2.23
CA CYS A 73 4.34 -0.78 1.33
C CYS A 73 5.28 -0.14 0.30
N VAL A 74 4.74 0.13 -0.90
CA VAL A 74 5.43 0.85 -1.96
C VAL A 74 4.83 2.24 -2.16
N SER A 75 5.69 3.26 -2.25
CA SER A 75 5.36 4.64 -2.62
C SER A 75 6.24 5.09 -3.77
N LEU A 76 5.63 5.38 -4.92
CA LEU A 76 6.37 5.83 -6.11
C LEU A 76 5.71 7.07 -6.71
N ASN A 77 6.55 8.08 -7.09
CA ASN A 77 6.12 9.28 -7.80
C ASN A 77 4.95 10.05 -7.14
N SER A 78 5.02 10.28 -5.84
CA SER A 78 4.09 11.15 -5.11
C SER A 78 4.43 12.62 -5.35
N LEU A 79 3.43 13.50 -5.47
CA LEU A 79 3.66 14.95 -5.63
C LEU A 79 4.18 15.60 -4.34
N SER A 80 3.71 15.17 -3.17
CA SER A 80 4.04 15.75 -1.86
C SER A 80 4.69 14.78 -0.87
N GLY A 81 5.10 13.59 -1.33
CA GLY A 81 5.71 12.57 -0.46
C GLY A 81 4.69 11.86 0.44
N ASN A 82 5.20 11.14 1.44
CA ASN A 82 4.38 10.49 2.47
C ASN A 82 4.36 11.36 3.73
N GLN A 83 3.23 11.38 4.42
CA GLN A 83 3.09 12.00 5.74
C GLN A 83 2.62 10.95 6.74
N LEU A 84 3.47 10.62 7.71
CA LEU A 84 3.22 9.57 8.70
C LEU A 84 3.38 10.15 10.11
N THR A 85 2.53 11.13 10.43
CA THR A 85 2.58 11.92 11.67
C THR A 85 1.35 11.73 12.55
N VAL A 86 0.64 10.63 12.40
CA VAL A 86 -0.48 10.22 13.26
C VAL A 86 -0.04 10.17 14.74
N LYS A 87 -0.98 10.20 15.67
CA LYS A 87 -0.71 10.25 17.13
C LYS A 87 0.32 9.21 17.58
N THR A 88 0.23 7.99 17.10
CA THR A 88 1.17 6.91 17.41
C THR A 88 1.56 6.17 16.14
N VAL A 89 2.85 6.13 15.83
CA VAL A 89 3.41 5.26 14.77
C VAL A 89 4.09 4.10 15.46
N SER A 90 3.42 2.95 15.50
CA SER A 90 3.91 1.75 16.18
C SER A 90 4.84 0.92 15.32
N ALA A 91 4.63 0.94 13.99
CA ALA A 91 5.55 0.33 13.03
C ALA A 91 5.58 1.16 11.74
N ASN A 92 6.77 1.35 11.19
CA ASN A 92 7.04 1.97 9.89
C ASN A 92 8.35 1.42 9.37
N ASP A 93 8.32 0.19 8.91
CA ASP A 93 9.51 -0.54 8.45
C ASP A 93 9.20 -1.41 7.24
N HIS A 94 10.24 -1.94 6.56
CA HIS A 94 10.11 -2.74 5.34
C HIS A 94 9.23 -2.07 4.28
N ASN A 95 9.30 -0.75 4.15
CA ASN A 95 8.62 0.00 3.10
C ASN A 95 9.64 0.50 2.07
N SER A 96 9.20 0.80 0.86
CA SER A 96 10.09 1.30 -0.21
C SER A 96 10.83 2.61 0.13
N TRP A 97 10.44 3.28 1.20
CA TRP A 97 11.09 4.48 1.76
C TRP A 97 11.84 4.23 3.06
N SER A 98 11.88 2.99 3.56
CA SER A 98 12.63 2.62 4.75
C SER A 98 14.12 2.52 4.46
N ASN A 99 14.97 2.69 5.48
CA ASN A 99 16.41 2.59 5.33
C ASN A 99 16.81 1.23 4.73
N GLY A 100 17.68 1.28 3.73
CA GLY A 100 18.17 0.09 3.03
C GLY A 100 17.39 -0.28 1.78
N PHE A 101 16.24 0.35 1.51
CA PHE A 101 15.48 0.14 0.29
C PHE A 101 15.63 1.31 -0.68
N SER A 102 15.59 0.99 -1.97
CA SER A 102 15.54 1.97 -3.06
C SER A 102 14.51 1.47 -4.06
N CYS A 103 13.49 2.28 -4.32
CA CYS A 103 12.41 1.93 -5.23
C CYS A 103 12.37 2.93 -6.38
N THR A 104 12.43 2.42 -7.59
CA THR A 104 12.41 3.18 -8.84
C THR A 104 11.44 2.56 -9.83
N ALA A 105 11.19 3.23 -10.95
CA ALA A 105 10.37 2.66 -12.04
C ALA A 105 10.97 1.37 -12.62
N ALA A 106 12.29 1.18 -12.51
CA ALA A 106 12.99 -0.01 -13.03
C ALA A 106 12.68 -1.30 -12.23
N ASP A 107 12.15 -1.17 -11.02
CA ASP A 107 11.73 -2.30 -10.20
C ASP A 107 10.43 -2.95 -10.69
N PHE A 108 9.69 -2.28 -11.60
CA PHE A 108 8.37 -2.69 -12.04
C PHE A 108 8.32 -2.98 -13.54
N GLN A 109 7.50 -3.93 -13.94
CA GLN A 109 7.23 -4.26 -15.36
C GLN A 109 6.58 -3.07 -16.09
N SER A 110 5.75 -2.28 -15.40
CA SER A 110 5.18 -1.03 -15.89
C SER A 110 4.79 -0.10 -14.75
N VAL A 111 5.01 1.20 -14.96
CA VAL A 111 4.49 2.30 -14.12
C VAL A 111 3.48 3.17 -14.90
N ASP A 112 3.00 2.68 -16.04
CA ASP A 112 2.01 3.39 -16.87
C ASP A 112 0.64 3.34 -16.19
N SER A 113 0.26 4.44 -15.54
CA SER A 113 -1.00 4.57 -14.80
C SER A 113 -2.25 4.39 -15.68
N THR A 114 -2.15 4.53 -17.00
CA THR A 114 -3.30 4.30 -17.90
C THR A 114 -3.76 2.86 -17.90
N LEU A 115 -2.90 1.92 -17.56
CA LEU A 115 -3.23 0.49 -17.40
C LEU A 115 -4.27 0.25 -16.27
N ALA A 116 -4.37 1.14 -15.29
CA ALA A 116 -5.42 1.07 -14.27
C ALA A 116 -6.83 1.29 -14.83
N LEU A 117 -6.94 1.87 -16.04
CA LEU A 117 -8.21 2.11 -16.74
C LEU A 117 -8.54 1.01 -17.75
N SER A 118 -7.77 -0.07 -17.79
CA SER A 118 -8.03 -1.20 -18.69
C SER A 118 -9.43 -1.79 -18.46
N PRO A 119 -10.14 -2.20 -19.52
CA PRO A 119 -11.46 -2.80 -19.38
C PRO A 119 -11.42 -4.01 -18.47
N ARG A 120 -12.47 -4.18 -17.66
CA ARG A 120 -12.61 -5.40 -16.84
C ARG A 120 -12.70 -6.65 -17.72
N GLN A 121 -12.31 -7.77 -17.15
CA GLN A 121 -12.51 -9.09 -17.76
C GLN A 121 -14.00 -9.40 -17.91
N SER A 122 -14.33 -10.38 -18.74
CA SER A 122 -15.73 -10.78 -19.02
C SER A 122 -16.49 -11.28 -17.77
N ASN A 123 -15.76 -11.78 -16.76
CA ASN A 123 -16.30 -12.19 -15.46
C ASN A 123 -16.45 -11.01 -14.45
N GLY A 124 -16.11 -9.79 -14.85
CA GLY A 124 -16.18 -8.57 -14.03
C GLY A 124 -14.94 -8.30 -13.17
N GLU A 125 -13.95 -9.18 -13.18
CA GLU A 125 -12.68 -8.98 -12.46
C GLU A 125 -11.84 -7.86 -13.08
N LEU A 126 -10.90 -7.34 -12.32
CA LEU A 126 -9.93 -6.36 -12.83
C LEU A 126 -9.09 -6.98 -13.94
N ALA A 127 -8.69 -6.17 -14.91
CA ALA A 127 -7.76 -6.58 -15.94
C ALA A 127 -6.43 -7.02 -15.32
N ILE A 128 -5.89 -8.13 -15.80
CA ILE A 128 -4.51 -8.53 -15.49
C ILE A 128 -3.59 -7.65 -16.33
N THR A 129 -2.82 -6.80 -15.69
CA THR A 129 -1.89 -5.88 -16.34
C THR A 129 -0.49 -6.01 -15.74
N SER A 130 0.50 -5.44 -16.40
CA SER A 130 1.87 -5.32 -15.88
C SER A 130 2.06 -4.16 -14.88
N LEU A 131 1.02 -3.36 -14.63
CA LEU A 131 1.09 -2.19 -13.75
C LEU A 131 1.53 -2.57 -12.34
N MET A 132 2.65 -2.01 -11.89
CA MET A 132 3.25 -2.20 -10.56
C MET A 132 3.56 -3.66 -10.19
N ARG A 133 3.62 -4.58 -11.16
CA ARG A 133 4.18 -5.93 -10.95
C ARG A 133 5.70 -5.85 -10.96
N LEU A 134 6.35 -6.57 -10.07
CA LEU A 134 7.80 -6.54 -9.93
C LEU A 134 8.50 -7.17 -11.15
N GLN A 135 9.63 -6.60 -11.54
CA GLN A 135 10.59 -7.22 -12.45
C GLN A 135 11.28 -8.41 -11.78
N ASP A 136 11.77 -9.35 -12.58
CA ASP A 136 12.43 -10.56 -12.07
C ASP A 136 13.68 -10.30 -11.23
N ASN A 137 14.33 -9.15 -11.45
CA ASN A 137 15.54 -8.73 -10.74
C ASN A 137 15.30 -7.58 -9.75
N SER A 138 14.06 -7.30 -9.39
CA SER A 138 13.75 -6.25 -8.42
C SER A 138 14.27 -6.61 -7.04
N ALA A 139 14.91 -5.65 -6.39
CA ALA A 139 15.34 -5.78 -4.98
C ALA A 139 14.17 -5.73 -3.98
N LEU A 140 12.94 -5.55 -4.46
CA LEU A 140 11.72 -5.52 -3.64
C LEU A 140 11.12 -6.92 -3.47
N ILE A 141 11.62 -7.93 -4.20
CA ILE A 141 11.23 -9.34 -4.06
C ILE A 141 11.78 -9.87 -2.74
N ASP A 142 10.98 -10.61 -1.97
CA ASP A 142 11.32 -11.20 -0.67
C ASP A 142 11.89 -10.17 0.35
N ALA A 143 11.59 -8.89 0.17
CA ALA A 143 12.17 -7.80 0.96
C ALA A 143 11.28 -7.34 2.13
N GLY A 144 10.11 -7.91 2.27
CA GLY A 144 9.15 -7.61 3.32
C GLY A 144 9.36 -8.42 4.59
N VAL A 145 8.52 -8.16 5.57
CA VAL A 145 8.43 -8.90 6.83
C VAL A 145 7.07 -9.59 6.91
N ASN A 146 7.04 -10.80 7.47
CA ASN A 146 5.78 -11.51 7.70
C ASN A 146 4.87 -10.67 8.61
N VAL A 147 3.67 -10.38 8.13
CA VAL A 147 2.59 -9.64 8.81
C VAL A 147 1.32 -10.49 8.96
N ASN A 148 1.49 -11.81 8.99
CA ASN A 148 0.41 -12.81 9.07
C ASN A 148 -0.59 -12.74 7.88
N LEU A 149 -0.13 -12.29 6.71
CA LEU A 149 -0.85 -12.37 5.45
C LEU A 149 -0.17 -13.40 4.53
N PRO A 150 -0.92 -14.07 3.64
CA PRO A 150 -0.31 -14.97 2.65
C PRO A 150 0.70 -14.25 1.76
N TYR A 151 1.81 -14.91 1.45
CA TYR A 151 2.86 -14.41 0.57
C TYR A 151 3.49 -15.54 -0.25
N CYS A 152 4.37 -15.21 -1.20
CA CYS A 152 5.11 -16.17 -2.00
C CYS A 152 6.57 -16.30 -1.54
N ASP A 153 7.13 -17.50 -1.65
CA ASP A 153 8.54 -17.83 -1.49
C ASP A 153 9.13 -17.55 -0.08
N ALA A 154 10.23 -16.82 0.02
CA ALA A 154 11.03 -16.75 1.27
C ALA A 154 10.47 -15.71 2.26
N ALA A 155 9.92 -14.61 1.75
CA ALA A 155 9.32 -13.52 2.53
C ALA A 155 8.31 -12.74 1.66
N PRO A 156 7.43 -11.91 2.25
CA PRO A 156 6.56 -11.05 1.46
C PRO A 156 7.33 -10.11 0.54
N ASP A 157 6.82 -9.87 -0.64
CA ASP A 157 7.30 -8.79 -1.51
C ASP A 157 6.88 -7.41 -0.97
N LEU A 158 7.60 -6.36 -1.37
CA LEU A 158 7.10 -5.02 -1.13
C LEU A 158 6.05 -4.64 -2.17
N GLY A 159 4.90 -4.18 -1.69
CA GLY A 159 3.79 -3.72 -2.53
C GLY A 159 2.59 -4.65 -2.54
N CYS A 160 1.67 -4.38 -3.48
CA CYS A 160 0.36 -5.03 -3.50
C CYS A 160 0.32 -6.34 -4.29
N TYR A 161 1.40 -6.70 -4.98
CA TYR A 161 1.49 -7.93 -5.74
C TYR A 161 2.70 -8.74 -5.28
N GLU A 162 2.46 -10.02 -5.05
CA GLU A 162 3.52 -11.01 -4.91
C GLU A 162 4.05 -11.40 -6.29
N LYS A 163 5.35 -11.65 -6.40
CA LYS A 163 5.95 -12.32 -7.54
C LYS A 163 5.46 -13.77 -7.57
N GLU A 164 5.29 -14.31 -8.76
CA GLU A 164 4.89 -15.72 -8.90
C GLU A 164 5.88 -16.67 -8.21
N GLY A 165 5.37 -17.57 -7.37
CA GLY A 165 6.17 -18.47 -6.58
C GLY A 165 5.34 -19.47 -5.78
N VAL A 166 5.93 -20.04 -4.73
CA VAL A 166 5.27 -20.98 -3.83
C VAL A 166 4.60 -20.23 -2.70
N TRP A 167 3.28 -20.39 -2.58
CA TRP A 167 2.51 -19.71 -1.53
C TRP A 167 2.80 -20.24 -0.13
N VAL A 168 3.07 -19.32 0.77
CA VAL A 168 3.18 -19.53 2.21
C VAL A 168 1.94 -18.96 2.88
N ILE A 169 1.24 -19.78 3.63
CA ILE A 169 0.06 -19.36 4.40
C ILE A 169 0.49 -19.32 5.87
N PRO A 170 0.66 -18.13 6.45
CA PRO A 170 1.04 -18.01 7.86
C PRO A 170 0.00 -18.61 8.79
N ASP A 171 0.46 -19.08 9.94
CA ASP A 171 -0.41 -19.56 11.01
C ASP A 171 -1.12 -18.33 11.66
N PRO A 172 -2.45 -18.26 11.64
CA PRO A 172 -3.18 -17.12 12.20
C PRO A 172 -3.06 -17.01 13.73
N GLU A 173 -2.58 -18.06 14.41
CA GLU A 173 -2.37 -18.05 15.87
C GLU A 173 -1.00 -17.50 16.28
N GLN A 174 -0.09 -17.23 15.33
CA GLN A 174 1.18 -16.56 15.65
C GLN A 174 0.94 -15.04 15.80
N PRO A 175 1.35 -14.44 16.93
CA PRO A 175 1.24 -12.98 17.10
C PRO A 175 2.22 -12.25 16.16
N ASP A 176 1.80 -11.07 15.71
CA ASP A 176 2.58 -10.11 14.90
C ASP A 176 3.85 -9.63 15.63
#